data_79b37bf003ffb711904e2a8e0d84ed4e
#
_entry.id   79b37bf003ffb711904e2a8e0d84ed4e
#
_cell.length_a   1.000
_cell.length_b   1.000
_cell.length_c   1.000
_cell.angle_alpha   90.00
_cell.angle_beta   90.00
_cell.angle_gamma   90.00
#
_symmetry.space_group_name_H-M   'P 1'
#
loop_
_entity.id
_entity.type
_entity.pdbx_description
1 polymer ?
#
loop_
_entity_poly.entity_id
_entity_poly.type
_entity_poly.pdbx_seq_one_letter_code
_entity_poly.pdbx_strand_id
1 'polypeptide(L)'
;MRQLGIALALGISVSVAGCVQTRQYADLQFTPPQGDYRLLVMRPDVTVNSVTTGGLPEPRADWTEQARANVIAALRAQQGERGGKVQILARRSELRGVHEDTVADLERLHAAVGNSIALHKYLGAYLPTKPRRGLDYTLGTEAVEVGRKTGFDYALFMHAEDSIVSGGRVALQVLGIAGCFVGFCAPNIGGGGQFAYASLVDLKTGEVVWFNVVQTGSQIAGIKMGDMRTPDGATQLVERLVGRMKPGWQVRRAAEKR
;
A
#
# COMPACT_ATOMS: atom_id res chain seq x y z
N MET A 1 -6.45 -40.67 -35.59
CA MET A 1 -5.37 -40.06 -34.80
C MET A 1 -5.29 -38.50 -34.96
N ARG A 2 -6.43 -37.79 -35.11
CA ARG A 2 -6.47 -36.32 -35.30
C ARG A 2 -7.22 -35.56 -34.21
N GLN A 3 -7.70 -36.26 -33.19
CA GLN A 3 -8.48 -35.65 -32.11
C GLN A 3 -7.77 -35.55 -30.77
N LEU A 4 -6.53 -36.05 -30.63
CA LEU A 4 -5.76 -35.93 -29.37
C LEU A 4 -4.96 -34.62 -29.22
N GLY A 5 -4.82 -33.83 -30.29
CA GLY A 5 -4.02 -32.59 -30.29
C GLY A 5 -4.77 -31.36 -29.78
N ILE A 6 -6.11 -31.38 -29.75
CA ILE A 6 -6.90 -30.19 -29.40
C ILE A 6 -7.19 -30.13 -27.88
N ALA A 7 -7.16 -31.25 -27.18
CA ALA A 7 -7.41 -31.30 -25.74
C ALA A 7 -6.24 -30.78 -24.88
N LEU A 8 -5.01 -30.75 -25.42
CA LEU A 8 -3.84 -30.28 -24.68
C LEU A 8 -3.65 -28.76 -24.73
N ALA A 9 -4.26 -28.09 -25.71
CA ALA A 9 -4.17 -26.63 -25.86
C ALA A 9 -5.16 -25.85 -24.97
N LEU A 10 -6.22 -26.51 -24.45
CA LEU A 10 -7.23 -25.85 -23.60
C LEU A 10 -6.91 -25.92 -22.10
N GLY A 11 -5.88 -26.67 -21.71
CA GLY A 11 -5.53 -26.89 -20.30
C GLY A 11 -4.57 -25.85 -19.68
N ILE A 12 -4.00 -24.92 -20.48
CA ILE A 12 -2.96 -23.96 -20.00
C ILE A 12 -3.52 -22.56 -19.74
N SER A 13 -4.82 -22.35 -19.91
CA SER A 13 -5.48 -21.07 -19.59
C SER A 13 -5.76 -20.87 -18.09
N VAL A 14 -5.11 -21.63 -17.20
CA VAL A 14 -5.39 -21.59 -15.76
C VAL A 14 -4.41 -20.66 -15.06
N SER A 15 -4.91 -19.46 -14.76
CA SER A 15 -4.65 -18.74 -13.51
C SER A 15 -3.24 -18.16 -13.32
N VAL A 16 -2.88 -17.15 -14.11
CA VAL A 16 -2.00 -16.10 -13.60
C VAL A 16 -2.89 -15.07 -12.86
N ALA A 17 -3.64 -15.53 -11.89
CA ALA A 17 -4.22 -14.66 -10.88
C ALA A 17 -3.06 -14.28 -9.97
N GLY A 18 -2.37 -13.20 -10.27
CA GLY A 18 -1.38 -12.62 -9.38
C GLY A 18 -2.04 -12.41 -8.02
N CYS A 19 -1.59 -13.16 -7.01
CA CYS A 19 -2.15 -13.09 -5.67
C CYS A 19 -1.90 -11.69 -5.10
N VAL A 20 -2.92 -10.85 -5.09
CA VAL A 20 -2.92 -9.61 -4.32
C VAL A 20 -3.37 -9.96 -2.92
N GLN A 21 -2.47 -9.78 -1.95
CA GLN A 21 -2.79 -9.98 -0.56
C GLN A 21 -3.14 -8.63 0.07
N THR A 22 -4.28 -8.58 0.77
CA THR A 22 -4.70 -7.42 1.55
C THR A 22 -5.05 -7.88 2.95
N ARG A 23 -4.48 -7.24 3.97
CA ARG A 23 -4.77 -7.53 5.39
C ARG A 23 -5.02 -6.23 6.14
N GLN A 24 -6.13 -6.18 6.86
CA GLN A 24 -6.51 -5.05 7.69
C GLN A 24 -6.40 -5.41 9.18
N TYR A 25 -5.96 -4.42 9.94
CA TYR A 25 -5.87 -4.48 11.39
C TYR A 25 -6.55 -3.23 11.95
N ALA A 26 -7.18 -3.37 13.10
CA ALA A 26 -7.73 -2.22 13.81
C ALA A 26 -7.50 -2.41 15.31
N ASP A 27 -7.50 -1.29 16.05
CA ASP A 27 -7.60 -1.35 17.49
C ASP A 27 -8.88 -2.07 17.90
N LEU A 28 -8.83 -2.83 19.00
CA LEU A 28 -9.97 -3.62 19.48
C LEU A 28 -11.14 -2.73 19.95
N GLN A 29 -10.85 -1.50 20.35
CA GLN A 29 -11.81 -0.52 20.84
C GLN A 29 -12.20 0.51 19.76
N PHE A 30 -11.51 0.50 18.60
CA PHE A 30 -11.77 1.47 17.56
C PHE A 30 -13.16 1.25 16.94
N THR A 31 -13.97 2.28 17.02
CA THR A 31 -15.23 2.40 16.28
C THR A 31 -15.02 3.42 15.17
N PRO A 32 -15.26 3.04 13.90
CA PRO A 32 -15.11 3.98 12.79
C PRO A 32 -15.96 5.23 13.03
N PRO A 33 -15.44 6.42 12.75
CA PRO A 33 -16.18 7.65 12.95
C PRO A 33 -17.45 7.65 12.12
N GLN A 34 -18.56 8.03 12.77
CA GLN A 34 -19.86 8.22 12.12
C GLN A 34 -20.22 9.71 12.22
N GLY A 35 -20.81 10.26 11.15
CA GLY A 35 -21.20 11.65 11.09
C GLY A 35 -20.08 12.60 10.66
N ASP A 36 -20.10 13.81 11.17
CA ASP A 36 -19.16 14.88 10.81
C ASP A 36 -17.82 14.69 11.53
N TYR A 37 -16.82 14.22 10.81
CA TYR A 37 -15.42 14.21 11.25
C TYR A 37 -14.54 14.97 10.26
N ARG A 38 -13.39 15.45 10.73
CA ARG A 38 -12.38 16.12 9.91
C ARG A 38 -11.19 15.20 9.70
N LEU A 39 -10.95 14.83 8.44
CA LEU A 39 -9.87 13.94 8.04
C LEU A 39 -8.78 14.73 7.30
N LEU A 40 -7.58 14.68 7.82
CA LEU A 40 -6.39 15.12 7.13
C LEU A 40 -5.76 13.92 6.41
N VAL A 41 -5.66 13.97 5.10
CA VAL A 41 -4.88 13.00 4.32
C VAL A 41 -3.50 13.59 4.12
N MET A 42 -2.51 13.00 4.76
CA MET A 42 -1.11 13.42 4.64
C MET A 42 -0.60 13.20 3.23
N ARG A 43 0.44 13.94 2.85
CA ARG A 43 1.08 13.73 1.54
C ARG A 43 1.52 12.28 1.41
N PRO A 44 1.07 11.54 0.35
CA PRO A 44 1.46 10.15 0.17
C PRO A 44 2.97 10.00 0.00
N ASP A 45 3.55 9.09 0.78
CA ASP A 45 4.94 8.67 0.64
C ASP A 45 5.01 7.57 -0.43
N VAL A 46 5.38 7.99 -1.64
CA VAL A 46 5.43 7.12 -2.82
C VAL A 46 6.85 7.02 -3.31
N THR A 47 7.30 5.81 -3.59
CA THR A 47 8.59 5.51 -4.22
C THR A 47 8.38 4.52 -5.37
N VAL A 48 8.94 4.83 -6.54
CA VAL A 48 8.92 3.91 -7.67
C VAL A 48 10.35 3.59 -8.10
N ASN A 49 10.68 2.31 -8.12
CA ASN A 49 11.98 1.79 -8.47
C ASN A 49 11.96 1.08 -9.82
N SER A 50 13.04 1.19 -10.58
CA SER A 50 13.35 0.30 -11.71
C SER A 50 14.21 -0.85 -11.20
N VAL A 51 13.78 -2.10 -11.41
CA VAL A 51 14.60 -3.27 -11.09
C VAL A 51 15.48 -3.58 -12.29
N THR A 52 16.78 -3.39 -12.12
CA THR A 52 17.78 -3.59 -13.18
C THR A 52 17.86 -5.07 -13.62
N THR A 53 18.54 -5.33 -14.71
CA THR A 53 18.80 -6.70 -15.19
C THR A 53 19.47 -7.54 -14.11
N GLY A 54 20.38 -6.96 -13.32
CA GLY A 54 21.03 -7.60 -12.16
C GLY A 54 20.15 -7.77 -10.92
N GLY A 55 18.94 -7.21 -10.90
CA GLY A 55 17.99 -7.35 -9.80
C GLY A 55 18.07 -6.28 -8.73
N LEU A 56 18.89 -5.26 -8.90
CA LEU A 56 18.99 -4.15 -7.97
C LEU A 56 17.86 -3.13 -8.24
N PRO A 57 17.15 -2.66 -7.21
CA PRO A 57 16.20 -1.58 -7.34
C PRO A 57 16.93 -0.24 -7.46
N GLU A 58 16.59 0.54 -8.48
CA GLU A 58 17.08 1.90 -8.72
C GLU A 58 15.91 2.88 -8.60
N PRO A 59 15.91 3.81 -7.63
CA PRO A 59 14.86 4.81 -7.50
C PRO A 59 14.75 5.69 -8.76
N ARG A 60 13.52 5.90 -9.22
CA ARG A 60 13.20 6.74 -10.38
C ARG A 60 12.39 7.94 -9.94
N ALA A 61 13.01 9.11 -9.91
CA ALA A 61 12.38 10.35 -9.45
C ALA A 61 11.19 10.75 -10.33
N ASP A 62 11.35 10.66 -11.65
CA ASP A 62 10.31 10.95 -12.65
C ASP A 62 9.07 10.05 -12.49
N TRP A 63 9.28 8.74 -12.30
CA TRP A 63 8.21 7.78 -12.06
C TRP A 63 7.53 7.98 -10.71
N THR A 64 8.33 8.32 -9.69
CA THR A 64 7.85 8.58 -8.33
C THR A 64 6.92 9.79 -8.29
N GLU A 65 7.30 10.90 -8.94
CA GLU A 65 6.45 12.10 -8.99
C GLU A 65 5.15 11.84 -9.76
N GLN A 66 5.23 11.16 -10.91
CA GLN A 66 4.05 10.78 -11.67
C GLN A 66 3.10 9.88 -10.87
N ALA A 67 3.64 8.84 -10.22
CA ALA A 67 2.86 7.92 -9.39
C ALA A 67 2.21 8.66 -8.21
N ARG A 68 2.94 9.55 -7.54
CA ARG A 68 2.40 10.36 -6.44
C ARG A 68 1.25 11.26 -6.91
N ALA A 69 1.39 11.91 -8.06
CA ALA A 69 0.35 12.74 -8.64
C ALA A 69 -0.93 11.92 -8.92
N ASN A 70 -0.78 10.72 -9.50
CA ASN A 70 -1.89 9.81 -9.78
C ASN A 70 -2.57 9.32 -8.49
N VAL A 71 -1.79 8.98 -7.46
CA VAL A 71 -2.33 8.57 -6.15
C VAL A 71 -3.12 9.71 -5.50
N ILE A 72 -2.62 10.95 -5.53
CA ILE A 72 -3.35 12.12 -5.02
C ILE A 72 -4.65 12.33 -5.81
N ALA A 73 -4.62 12.19 -7.13
CA ALA A 73 -5.82 12.30 -7.96
C ALA A 73 -6.85 11.21 -7.62
N ALA A 74 -6.42 9.96 -7.44
CA ALA A 74 -7.28 8.86 -7.03
C ALA A 74 -7.89 9.07 -5.63
N LEU A 75 -7.12 9.58 -4.65
CA LEU A 75 -7.62 9.95 -3.32
C LEU A 75 -8.68 11.04 -3.40
N ARG A 76 -8.48 12.06 -4.24
CA ARG A 76 -9.45 13.15 -4.45
C ARG A 76 -10.74 12.64 -5.10
N ALA A 77 -10.64 11.74 -6.07
CA ALA A 77 -11.81 11.15 -6.70
C ALA A 77 -12.68 10.35 -5.69
N GLN A 78 -12.04 9.63 -4.78
CA GLN A 78 -12.76 8.91 -3.72
C GLN A 78 -13.31 9.80 -2.59
N GLN A 79 -12.83 11.03 -2.47
CA GLN A 79 -13.27 11.97 -1.43
C GLN A 79 -14.77 12.30 -1.55
N GLY A 80 -15.29 12.43 -2.78
CA GLY A 80 -16.71 12.73 -3.03
C GLY A 80 -17.69 11.67 -2.50
N GLU A 81 -17.22 10.47 -2.19
CA GLU A 81 -18.03 9.37 -1.68
C GLU A 81 -18.04 9.26 -0.14
N ARG A 82 -17.26 10.10 0.55
CA ARG A 82 -17.07 10.03 2.00
C ARG A 82 -17.77 11.17 2.70
N GLY A 83 -18.45 10.88 3.80
CA GLY A 83 -18.94 11.89 4.72
C GLY A 83 -17.75 12.60 5.43
N GLY A 84 -17.98 13.82 5.94
CA GLY A 84 -16.99 14.58 6.68
C GLY A 84 -16.22 15.60 5.84
N LYS A 85 -15.40 16.41 6.52
CA LYS A 85 -14.52 17.39 5.89
C LYS A 85 -13.14 16.76 5.68
N VAL A 86 -12.72 16.61 4.41
CA VAL A 86 -11.43 15.98 4.05
C VAL A 86 -10.51 17.02 3.41
N GLN A 87 -9.29 17.14 3.91
CA GLN A 87 -8.21 17.89 3.27
C GLN A 87 -7.11 16.90 2.85
N ILE A 88 -6.70 16.95 1.59
CA ILE A 88 -5.62 16.13 1.04
C ILE A 88 -4.43 17.02 0.76
N LEU A 89 -3.28 16.73 1.38
CA LEU A 89 -2.05 17.46 1.18
C LEU A 89 -1.31 16.94 -0.04
N ALA A 90 -1.06 17.81 -1.02
CA ALA A 90 -0.10 17.58 -2.07
C ALA A 90 1.31 18.04 -1.65
N ARG A 91 1.40 19.07 -0.82
CA ARG A 91 2.63 19.65 -0.28
C ARG A 91 2.47 19.90 1.22
N ARG A 92 3.58 19.83 1.98
CA ARG A 92 3.61 20.09 3.43
C ARG A 92 3.13 21.50 3.78
N SER A 93 3.50 22.50 2.96
CA SER A 93 3.12 23.90 3.10
C SER A 93 1.60 24.17 3.05
N GLU A 94 0.81 23.21 2.58
CA GLU A 94 -0.65 23.32 2.53
C GLU A 94 -1.31 23.16 3.90
N LEU A 95 -0.60 22.61 4.90
CA LEU A 95 -1.11 22.48 6.26
C LEU A 95 -0.88 23.76 7.06
N ARG A 96 -1.88 24.61 7.08
CA ARG A 96 -1.79 25.89 7.79
C ARG A 96 -1.72 25.69 9.31
N GLY A 97 -0.91 26.53 9.97
CA GLY A 97 -0.76 26.52 11.43
C GLY A 97 0.25 25.50 11.96
N VAL A 98 0.88 24.70 11.08
CA VAL A 98 1.92 23.76 11.44
C VAL A 98 3.15 24.03 10.58
N HIS A 99 4.34 24.04 11.20
CA HIS A 99 5.59 24.22 10.47
C HIS A 99 5.89 22.99 9.59
N GLU A 100 6.47 23.21 8.40
CA GLU A 100 6.74 22.12 7.46
C GLU A 100 7.68 21.04 8.01
N ASP A 101 8.64 21.43 8.87
CA ASP A 101 9.54 20.47 9.54
C ASP A 101 8.76 19.55 10.49
N THR A 102 7.78 20.08 11.23
CA THR A 102 6.91 19.26 12.10
C THR A 102 6.12 18.25 11.28
N VAL A 103 5.60 18.66 10.11
CA VAL A 103 4.91 17.74 9.19
C VAL A 103 5.88 16.68 8.68
N ALA A 104 7.10 17.08 8.30
CA ALA A 104 8.12 16.17 7.82
C ALA A 104 8.57 15.16 8.88
N ASP A 105 8.71 15.60 10.14
CA ASP A 105 9.08 14.71 11.25
C ASP A 105 7.96 13.72 11.55
N LEU A 106 6.71 14.17 11.52
CA LEU A 106 5.56 13.29 11.69
C LEU A 106 5.45 12.24 10.56
N GLU A 107 5.74 12.63 9.30
CA GLU A 107 5.80 11.70 8.17
C GLU A 107 6.91 10.66 8.35
N ARG A 108 8.11 11.07 8.80
CA ARG A 108 9.23 10.14 9.08
C ARG A 108 8.91 9.19 10.23
N LEU A 109 8.32 9.71 11.31
CA LEU A 109 7.87 8.91 12.44
C LEU A 109 6.83 7.88 12.00
N HIS A 110 5.83 8.31 11.19
CA HIS A 110 4.85 7.40 10.64
C HIS A 110 5.50 6.30 9.79
N ALA A 111 6.49 6.63 8.94
CA ALA A 111 7.18 5.62 8.13
C ALA A 111 7.86 4.55 9.01
N ALA A 112 8.52 4.96 10.09
CA ALA A 112 9.16 4.04 11.04
C ALA A 112 8.13 3.16 11.78
N VAL A 113 7.06 3.76 12.28
CA VAL A 113 5.98 3.04 12.99
C VAL A 113 5.22 2.13 12.03
N GLY A 114 4.88 2.61 10.82
CA GLY A 114 4.19 1.83 9.80
C GLY A 114 4.98 0.59 9.37
N ASN A 115 6.29 0.73 9.16
CA ASN A 115 7.18 -0.39 8.88
C ASN A 115 7.22 -1.39 10.04
N SER A 116 7.24 -0.91 11.29
CA SER A 116 7.18 -1.77 12.48
C SER A 116 5.87 -2.55 12.55
N ILE A 117 4.73 -1.90 12.25
CA ILE A 117 3.42 -2.56 12.20
C ILE A 117 3.42 -3.63 11.08
N ALA A 118 3.91 -3.29 9.89
CA ALA A 118 3.97 -4.21 8.77
C ALA A 118 4.82 -5.44 9.08
N LEU A 119 6.01 -5.26 9.67
CA LEU A 119 6.88 -6.34 10.10
C LEU A 119 6.19 -7.25 11.14
N HIS A 120 5.59 -6.65 12.16
CA HIS A 120 4.96 -7.39 13.25
C HIS A 120 3.66 -8.08 12.82
N LYS A 121 2.74 -7.32 12.24
CA LYS A 121 1.38 -7.82 11.95
C LYS A 121 1.28 -8.57 10.64
N TYR A 122 1.99 -8.12 9.61
CA TYR A 122 1.90 -8.71 8.28
C TYR A 122 2.94 -9.82 8.06
N LEU A 123 4.22 -9.56 8.38
CA LEU A 123 5.30 -10.52 8.19
C LEU A 123 5.50 -11.46 9.40
N GLY A 124 4.78 -11.22 10.52
CA GLY A 124 4.79 -12.11 11.67
C GLY A 124 6.04 -12.01 12.54
N ALA A 125 6.84 -10.94 12.41
CA ALA A 125 8.00 -10.72 13.25
C ALA A 125 7.59 -10.64 14.73
N TYR A 126 8.39 -11.28 15.60
CA TYR A 126 8.15 -11.23 17.04
C TYR A 126 8.67 -9.91 17.64
N LEU A 127 7.78 -9.15 18.23
CA LEU A 127 8.10 -7.96 19.04
C LEU A 127 7.69 -8.21 20.49
N PRO A 128 8.65 -8.34 21.43
CA PRO A 128 8.38 -8.74 22.84
C PRO A 128 7.42 -7.80 23.56
N THR A 129 7.46 -6.51 23.22
CA THR A 129 6.69 -5.45 23.89
C THR A 129 5.33 -5.19 23.23
N LYS A 130 5.01 -5.89 22.14
CA LYS A 130 3.78 -5.62 21.38
C LYS A 130 2.83 -6.81 21.40
N PRO A 131 1.52 -6.58 21.67
CA PRO A 131 0.54 -7.63 21.67
C PRO A 131 0.32 -8.22 20.27
N ARG A 132 0.06 -9.50 20.19
CA ARG A 132 -0.28 -10.16 18.93
C ARG A 132 -1.63 -9.69 18.36
N ARG A 133 -2.59 -9.37 19.24
CA ARG A 133 -3.94 -8.91 18.89
C ARG A 133 -4.03 -7.39 18.99
N GLY A 134 -4.87 -6.78 18.14
CA GLY A 134 -5.09 -5.34 18.12
C GLY A 134 -3.90 -4.54 17.55
N LEU A 135 -4.03 -3.24 17.59
CA LEU A 135 -2.98 -2.27 17.30
C LEU A 135 -2.61 -1.57 18.61
N ASP A 136 -1.34 -1.56 18.93
CA ASP A 136 -0.79 -0.86 20.08
C ASP A 136 0.44 -0.08 19.59
N TYR A 137 0.15 0.96 18.81
CA TYR A 137 1.14 1.82 18.19
C TYR A 137 0.66 3.27 18.20
N THR A 138 1.59 4.18 18.41
CA THR A 138 1.30 5.61 18.49
C THR A 138 2.34 6.43 17.74
N LEU A 139 1.91 7.59 17.23
CA LEU A 139 2.78 8.65 16.74
C LEU A 139 3.02 9.73 17.82
N GLY A 140 2.57 9.48 19.05
CA GLY A 140 2.87 10.31 20.21
C GLY A 140 2.26 11.71 20.16
N THR A 141 2.93 12.59 20.92
CA THR A 141 2.49 13.98 21.16
C THR A 141 2.54 14.85 19.91
N GLU A 142 3.40 14.55 18.96
CA GLU A 142 3.53 15.27 17.69
C GLU A 142 2.24 15.21 16.88
N ALA A 143 1.62 14.00 16.81
CA ALA A 143 0.33 13.84 16.14
C ALA A 143 -0.80 14.60 16.86
N VAL A 144 -0.79 14.55 18.19
CA VAL A 144 -1.78 15.29 19.03
C VAL A 144 -1.64 16.80 18.82
N GLU A 145 -0.41 17.30 18.76
CA GLU A 145 -0.18 18.73 18.53
C GLU A 145 -0.67 19.20 17.16
N VAL A 146 -0.45 18.39 16.12
CA VAL A 146 -1.02 18.66 14.79
C VAL A 146 -2.54 18.71 14.86
N GLY A 147 -3.19 17.76 15.50
CA GLY A 147 -4.64 17.75 15.71
C GLY A 147 -5.14 19.01 16.41
N ARG A 148 -4.48 19.40 17.50
CA ARG A 148 -4.82 20.60 18.28
C ARG A 148 -4.67 21.89 17.48
N LYS A 149 -3.61 22.02 16.67
CA LYS A 149 -3.35 23.23 15.87
C LYS A 149 -4.27 23.36 14.66
N THR A 150 -4.63 22.23 14.05
CA THR A 150 -5.38 22.22 12.78
C THR A 150 -6.87 21.95 12.97
N GLY A 151 -7.21 21.33 14.09
CA GLY A 151 -8.55 20.90 14.44
C GLY A 151 -9.04 19.67 13.65
N PHE A 152 -8.17 18.92 12.97
CA PHE A 152 -8.55 17.63 12.41
C PHE A 152 -8.68 16.57 13.51
N ASP A 153 -9.64 15.65 13.31
CA ASP A 153 -9.89 14.57 14.25
C ASP A 153 -8.99 13.35 13.96
N TYR A 154 -8.74 13.10 12.67
CA TYR A 154 -7.94 11.96 12.20
C TYR A 154 -6.94 12.39 11.12
N ALA A 155 -5.81 11.67 11.06
CA ALA A 155 -4.87 11.75 9.95
C ALA A 155 -4.75 10.39 9.26
N LEU A 156 -4.87 10.39 7.92
CA LEU A 156 -4.60 9.23 7.08
C LEU A 156 -3.20 9.38 6.47
N PHE A 157 -2.35 8.43 6.76
CA PHE A 157 -1.03 8.30 6.15
C PHE A 157 -1.04 7.15 5.15
N MET A 158 -0.25 7.28 4.11
CA MET A 158 -0.11 6.27 3.07
C MET A 158 1.36 6.16 2.64
N HIS A 159 1.87 4.94 2.64
CA HIS A 159 3.16 4.58 2.06
C HIS A 159 2.94 3.59 0.93
N ALA A 160 3.63 3.77 -0.19
CA ALA A 160 3.55 2.87 -1.33
C ALA A 160 4.90 2.79 -2.04
N GLU A 161 5.40 1.58 -2.17
CA GLU A 161 6.59 1.25 -2.94
C GLU A 161 6.22 0.37 -4.12
N ASP A 162 6.71 0.72 -5.28
CA ASP A 162 6.47 -0.01 -6.52
C ASP A 162 7.79 -0.29 -7.24
N SER A 163 8.10 -1.56 -7.44
CA SER A 163 9.29 -2.01 -8.12
C SER A 163 8.94 -2.60 -9.48
N ILE A 164 9.40 -1.96 -10.53
CA ILE A 164 9.08 -2.29 -11.92
C ILE A 164 10.30 -2.91 -12.59
N VAL A 165 10.13 -4.11 -13.15
CA VAL A 165 11.24 -4.80 -13.83
C VAL A 165 11.62 -4.10 -15.12
N SER A 166 12.92 -3.94 -15.36
CA SER A 166 13.46 -3.41 -16.62
C SER A 166 13.23 -4.36 -17.79
N GLY A 167 13.23 -3.82 -19.02
CA GLY A 167 13.05 -4.64 -20.23
C GLY A 167 14.08 -5.78 -20.34
N GLY A 168 15.34 -5.52 -19.97
CA GLY A 168 16.39 -6.55 -19.96
C GLY A 168 16.08 -7.69 -18.98
N ARG A 169 15.51 -7.36 -17.81
CA ARG A 169 15.10 -8.39 -16.82
C ARG A 169 13.88 -9.17 -17.30
N VAL A 170 12.93 -8.52 -17.96
CA VAL A 170 11.79 -9.19 -18.61
C VAL A 170 12.30 -10.19 -19.67
N ALA A 171 13.25 -9.77 -20.50
CA ALA A 171 13.86 -10.67 -21.50
C ALA A 171 14.51 -11.90 -20.85
N LEU A 172 15.25 -11.74 -19.75
CA LEU A 172 15.83 -12.85 -19.00
C LEU A 172 14.75 -13.78 -18.40
N GLN A 173 13.64 -13.23 -17.90
CA GLN A 173 12.51 -14.02 -17.39
C GLN A 173 11.89 -14.87 -18.50
N VAL A 174 11.66 -14.26 -19.67
CA VAL A 174 11.09 -14.97 -20.83
C VAL A 174 12.04 -16.08 -21.32
N LEU A 175 13.34 -15.79 -21.41
CA LEU A 175 14.36 -16.79 -21.78
C LEU A 175 14.43 -17.92 -20.73
N GLY A 176 14.35 -17.59 -19.43
CA GLY A 176 14.32 -18.58 -18.36
C GLY A 176 13.11 -19.50 -18.43
N ILE A 177 11.93 -18.96 -18.72
CA ILE A 177 10.70 -19.75 -18.92
C ILE A 177 10.82 -20.61 -20.18
N ALA A 178 11.28 -20.05 -21.29
CA ALA A 178 11.49 -20.80 -22.53
C ALA A 178 12.51 -21.93 -22.36
N GLY A 179 13.57 -21.71 -21.58
CA GLY A 179 14.58 -22.70 -21.25
C GLY A 179 14.00 -23.92 -20.53
N CYS A 180 12.95 -23.76 -19.71
CA CYS A 180 12.28 -24.87 -19.05
C CYS A 180 11.68 -25.89 -20.02
N PHE A 181 11.20 -25.43 -21.18
CA PHE A 181 10.64 -26.33 -22.20
C PHE A 181 11.70 -27.19 -22.90
N VAL A 182 12.99 -26.81 -22.81
CA VAL A 182 14.12 -27.54 -23.39
C VAL A 182 15.03 -28.14 -22.32
N GLY A 183 14.57 -28.20 -21.07
CA GLY A 183 15.27 -28.86 -19.97
C GLY A 183 16.27 -28.00 -19.19
N PHE A 184 16.38 -26.72 -19.51
CA PHE A 184 17.21 -25.73 -18.78
C PHE A 184 16.34 -24.72 -18.06
N CYS A 185 15.79 -25.08 -16.91
CA CYS A 185 15.10 -24.11 -16.07
C CYS A 185 16.09 -23.17 -15.41
N ALA A 186 16.11 -21.90 -15.82
CA ALA A 186 16.76 -20.88 -15.04
C ALA A 186 16.01 -20.70 -13.70
N PRO A 187 16.71 -20.43 -12.58
CA PRO A 187 16.04 -20.10 -11.34
C PRO A 187 15.09 -18.93 -11.56
N ASN A 188 13.96 -18.95 -10.85
CA ASN A 188 12.95 -17.88 -10.95
C ASN A 188 13.61 -16.50 -10.73
N ILE A 189 13.89 -15.83 -11.83
CA ILE A 189 14.46 -14.47 -11.82
C ILE A 189 13.29 -13.50 -11.55
N GLY A 190 12.52 -13.77 -10.50
CA GLY A 190 11.45 -12.90 -10.05
C GLY A 190 11.99 -11.51 -9.74
N GLY A 191 11.15 -10.56 -9.66
CA GLY A 191 11.49 -9.20 -9.29
C GLY A 191 10.34 -8.26 -9.57
N GLY A 192 10.41 -7.11 -8.94
CA GLY A 192 9.31 -6.18 -8.97
C GLY A 192 8.18 -6.63 -8.06
N GLY A 193 7.24 -5.76 -7.88
CA GLY A 193 6.10 -5.94 -7.01
C GLY A 193 5.74 -4.64 -6.33
N GLN A 194 4.57 -4.63 -5.74
CA GLN A 194 4.06 -3.45 -5.06
C GLN A 194 3.81 -3.80 -3.60
N PHE A 195 4.33 -2.97 -2.72
CA PHE A 195 4.06 -3.02 -1.29
C PHE A 195 3.54 -1.67 -0.86
N ALA A 196 2.41 -1.66 -0.17
CA ALA A 196 1.82 -0.43 0.31
C ALA A 196 1.09 -0.66 1.62
N TYR A 197 1.05 0.38 2.45
CA TYR A 197 0.20 0.39 3.64
C TYR A 197 -0.41 1.78 3.85
N ALA A 198 -1.52 1.79 4.56
CA ALA A 198 -2.17 3.00 5.03
C ALA A 198 -2.53 2.87 6.50
N SER A 199 -2.41 3.97 7.23
CA SER A 199 -2.72 4.07 8.65
C SER A 199 -3.69 5.20 8.92
N LEU A 200 -4.69 4.96 9.74
CA LEU A 200 -5.51 6.01 10.33
C LEU A 200 -5.02 6.27 11.75
N VAL A 201 -4.71 7.51 12.04
CA VAL A 201 -4.23 7.98 13.34
C VAL A 201 -5.29 8.88 13.96
N ASP A 202 -5.69 8.61 15.19
CA ASP A 202 -6.51 9.51 15.98
C ASP A 202 -5.64 10.66 16.48
N LEU A 203 -5.94 11.87 16.06
CA LEU A 203 -5.16 13.06 16.42
C LEU A 203 -5.45 13.60 17.83
N LYS A 204 -6.40 13.00 18.55
CA LYS A 204 -6.64 13.32 19.97
C LYS A 204 -5.72 12.54 20.90
N THR A 205 -5.38 11.30 20.51
CA THR A 205 -4.56 10.39 21.33
C THR A 205 -3.19 10.13 20.73
N GLY A 206 -3.01 10.36 19.42
CA GLY A 206 -1.81 10.00 18.67
C GLY A 206 -1.75 8.52 18.30
N GLU A 207 -2.76 7.73 18.62
CA GLU A 207 -2.79 6.28 18.40
C GLU A 207 -3.10 5.90 16.96
N VAL A 208 -2.46 4.84 16.48
CA VAL A 208 -2.79 4.22 15.20
C VAL A 208 -4.00 3.32 15.40
N VAL A 209 -5.18 3.77 15.00
CA VAL A 209 -6.45 3.09 15.24
C VAL A 209 -6.84 2.12 14.12
N TRP A 210 -6.26 2.24 12.96
CA TRP A 210 -6.48 1.34 11.83
C TRP A 210 -5.24 1.28 10.92
N PHE A 211 -4.99 0.11 10.35
CA PHE A 211 -3.88 -0.17 9.46
C PHE A 211 -4.29 -1.18 8.40
N ASN A 212 -3.94 -0.91 7.15
CA ASN A 212 -4.16 -1.84 6.04
C ASN A 212 -2.90 -2.01 5.22
N VAL A 213 -2.62 -3.25 4.82
CA VAL A 213 -1.48 -3.61 3.97
C VAL A 213 -2.00 -4.21 2.67
N VAL A 214 -1.38 -3.81 1.57
CA VAL A 214 -1.55 -4.41 0.24
C VAL A 214 -0.18 -4.84 -0.27
N GLN A 215 -0.07 -6.08 -0.67
CA GLN A 215 1.10 -6.60 -1.35
C GLN A 215 0.69 -7.33 -2.62
N THR A 216 1.35 -7.03 -3.73
CA THR A 216 1.24 -7.80 -4.96
C THR A 216 2.44 -8.72 -5.09
N GLY A 217 2.24 -9.89 -5.72
CA GLY A 217 3.33 -10.79 -6.03
C GLY A 217 4.32 -10.21 -7.05
N SER A 218 5.44 -10.89 -7.21
CA SER A 218 6.46 -10.53 -8.21
C SER A 218 5.89 -10.50 -9.62
N GLN A 219 6.36 -9.57 -10.43
CA GLN A 219 6.04 -9.51 -11.85
C GLN A 219 6.65 -10.71 -12.57
N ILE A 220 5.85 -11.38 -13.40
CA ILE A 220 6.30 -12.47 -14.26
C ILE A 220 6.14 -12.03 -15.71
N ALA A 221 7.20 -12.13 -16.50
CA ALA A 221 7.22 -11.74 -17.92
C ALA A 221 6.71 -10.30 -18.18
N GLY A 222 6.96 -9.37 -17.24
CA GLY A 222 6.52 -7.97 -17.35
C GLY A 222 5.03 -7.73 -17.09
N ILE A 223 4.25 -8.79 -16.80
CA ILE A 223 2.83 -8.63 -16.46
C ILE A 223 2.74 -8.09 -15.03
N LYS A 224 2.19 -6.88 -14.89
CA LYS A 224 2.01 -6.18 -13.62
C LYS A 224 0.54 -5.84 -13.41
N MET A 225 0.05 -6.09 -12.20
CA MET A 225 -1.25 -5.61 -11.78
C MET A 225 -1.08 -4.27 -11.05
N GLY A 226 -1.66 -3.20 -11.61
CA GLY A 226 -1.77 -1.93 -10.92
C GLY A 226 -0.49 -1.08 -10.94
N ASP A 227 -0.02 -0.66 -12.10
CA ASP A 227 1.11 0.29 -12.24
C ASP A 227 0.71 1.67 -11.72
N MET A 228 1.29 2.13 -10.60
CA MET A 228 1.00 3.44 -10.01
C MET A 228 1.32 4.62 -10.92
N ARG A 229 2.17 4.43 -11.94
CA ARG A 229 2.46 5.47 -12.94
C ARG A 229 1.27 5.74 -13.85
N THR A 230 0.26 4.86 -13.85
CA THR A 230 -0.99 5.05 -14.58
C THR A 230 -2.12 5.47 -13.65
N PRO A 231 -3.08 6.28 -14.11
CA PRO A 231 -4.25 6.65 -13.30
C PRO A 231 -5.05 5.45 -12.81
N ASP A 232 -5.25 4.44 -13.67
CA ASP A 232 -6.00 3.22 -13.33
C ASP A 232 -5.28 2.40 -12.25
N GLY A 233 -3.97 2.24 -12.37
CA GLY A 233 -3.17 1.50 -11.38
C GLY A 233 -3.16 2.19 -10.01
N ALA A 234 -3.04 3.52 -9.99
CA ALA A 234 -3.14 4.31 -8.76
C ALA A 234 -4.55 4.21 -8.14
N THR A 235 -5.60 4.27 -8.96
CA THR A 235 -6.99 4.11 -8.50
C THR A 235 -7.20 2.73 -7.87
N GLN A 236 -6.76 1.65 -8.51
CA GLN A 236 -6.83 0.30 -7.97
C GLN A 236 -6.10 0.16 -6.63
N LEU A 237 -4.91 0.76 -6.51
CA LEU A 237 -4.16 0.74 -5.25
C LEU A 237 -4.93 1.47 -4.14
N VAL A 238 -5.40 2.70 -4.41
CA VAL A 238 -6.13 3.51 -3.44
C VAL A 238 -7.43 2.81 -3.01
N GLU A 239 -8.17 2.23 -3.93
CA GLU A 239 -9.37 1.44 -3.61
C GLU A 239 -9.07 0.25 -2.69
N ARG A 240 -7.99 -0.48 -2.94
CA ARG A 240 -7.58 -1.62 -2.10
C ARG A 240 -7.09 -1.18 -0.73
N LEU A 241 -6.34 -0.07 -0.66
CA LEU A 241 -5.80 0.43 0.60
C LEU A 241 -6.88 1.07 1.46
N VAL A 242 -7.68 1.97 0.91
CA VAL A 242 -8.57 2.81 1.70
C VAL A 242 -10.06 2.71 1.32
N GLY A 243 -10.40 2.02 0.23
CA GLY A 243 -11.78 1.90 -0.24
C GLY A 243 -12.74 1.23 0.75
N ARG A 244 -12.21 0.39 1.65
CA ARG A 244 -12.99 -0.24 2.73
C ARG A 244 -13.20 0.64 3.96
N MET A 245 -12.57 1.80 4.02
CA MET A 245 -12.83 2.86 5.01
C MET A 245 -14.08 3.69 4.66
N LYS A 246 -15.18 3.04 4.24
CA LYS A 246 -16.44 3.73 3.93
C LYS A 246 -17.22 4.02 5.20
N PRO A 247 -18.07 5.07 5.23
CA PRO A 247 -19.00 5.30 6.34
C PRO A 247 -19.79 4.01 6.64
N GLY A 248 -19.88 3.62 7.90
CA GLY A 248 -20.52 2.36 8.30
C GLY A 248 -19.69 1.09 8.12
N TRP A 249 -18.39 1.20 7.76
CA TRP A 249 -17.47 0.09 7.69
C TRP A 249 -17.32 -0.61 9.05
N GLN A 250 -17.71 -1.89 9.09
CA GLN A 250 -17.47 -2.76 10.24
C GLN A 250 -16.20 -3.57 9.98
N VAL A 251 -15.21 -3.49 10.88
CA VAL A 251 -14.12 -4.46 10.90
C VAL A 251 -14.76 -5.83 11.09
N ARG A 252 -14.76 -6.65 10.07
CA ARG A 252 -15.00 -8.08 10.29
C ARG A 252 -13.84 -8.53 11.17
N ARG A 253 -14.12 -8.76 12.47
CA ARG A 253 -13.22 -9.48 13.35
C ARG A 253 -12.81 -10.71 12.55
N ALA A 254 -11.50 -10.86 12.30
CA ALA A 254 -11.01 -12.09 11.71
C ALA A 254 -11.55 -13.20 12.59
N ALA A 255 -12.46 -14.00 12.02
CA ALA A 255 -13.07 -15.10 12.73
C ALA A 255 -11.92 -15.98 13.22
N GLU A 256 -11.80 -16.07 14.52
CA GLU A 256 -10.85 -16.91 15.22
C GLU A 256 -11.13 -18.34 14.79
N LYS A 257 -10.34 -18.87 13.85
CA LYS A 257 -10.32 -20.31 13.67
C LYS A 257 -9.65 -20.86 14.92
N ARG A 258 -10.46 -21.54 15.72
CA ARG A 258 -10.04 -22.38 16.85
C ARG A 258 -9.07 -23.46 16.38
#